data_b0ac36eeabbaa71208c70919f2b7ff8d
#
_entry.id   b0ac36eeabbaa71208c70919f2b7ff8d
#
_cell.length_a   1.000
_cell.length_b   1.000
_cell.length_c   1.000
_cell.angle_alpha   90.00
_cell.angle_beta   90.00
_cell.angle_gamma   90.00
#
_symmetry.space_group_name_H-M   'P 1'
#
loop_
_entity.id
_entity.type
_entity.pdbx_description
1 polymer ?
#
loop_
_entity_poly.entity_id
_entity_poly.type
_entity_poly.pdbx_seq_one_letter_code
_entity_poly.pdbx_strand_id
1 'polypeptide(L)'
;ALFVMIHECSHNLLFKGKVPNYFASMTANLPHVLPSAISFTRYHRMHHVHQGNHDLDADLPDFWEARLLGNNFFSKALWLLLFPFVQLKRTFRLKYIKPIDGWVVTNWIIQFAFDFAIVYFFGWKALAFMLISFFFSVGFHPLGARWIQEHYLVLDEKQETYSYYGFFNNVAFNVGFHNEHHDFPSIPWNKLPELKKQAP
;
A
#
# COMPACT_ATOMS: atom_id res chain seq x y z
N ALA A 1 0.57 -4.55 9.54
CA ALA A 1 -0.21 -5.80 9.51
C ALA A 1 -1.44 -5.69 8.62
N LEU A 2 -2.44 -4.86 8.95
CA LEU A 2 -3.71 -4.79 8.21
C LEU A 2 -3.54 -4.32 6.76
N PHE A 3 -2.60 -3.42 6.49
CA PHE A 3 -2.30 -3.01 5.12
C PHE A 3 -1.79 -4.18 4.26
N VAL A 4 -1.00 -5.09 4.85
CA VAL A 4 -0.57 -6.30 4.14
C VAL A 4 -1.77 -7.21 3.83
N MET A 5 -2.76 -7.29 4.72
CA MET A 5 -3.99 -8.05 4.42
C MET A 5 -4.79 -7.42 3.27
N ILE A 6 -4.86 -6.08 3.20
CA ILE A 6 -5.46 -5.37 2.05
C ILE A 6 -4.72 -5.74 0.76
N HIS A 7 -3.39 -5.77 0.81
CA HIS A 7 -2.53 -6.15 -0.31
C HIS A 7 -2.78 -7.59 -0.75
N GLU A 8 -2.79 -8.58 0.17
CA GLU A 8 -3.10 -9.97 -0.15
C GLU A 8 -4.49 -10.14 -0.78
N CYS A 9 -5.49 -9.41 -0.23
CA CYS A 9 -6.83 -9.38 -0.80
C CYS A 9 -6.85 -8.82 -2.23
N SER A 10 -5.96 -7.88 -2.55
CA SER A 10 -5.84 -7.31 -3.90
C SER A 10 -5.48 -8.37 -4.93
N HIS A 11 -4.71 -9.39 -4.54
CA HIS A 11 -4.33 -10.55 -5.35
C HIS A 11 -5.27 -11.76 -5.20
N ASN A 12 -6.37 -11.63 -4.45
CA ASN A 12 -7.34 -12.71 -4.13
C ASN A 12 -6.72 -13.90 -3.38
N LEU A 13 -5.77 -13.65 -2.48
CA LEU A 13 -5.00 -14.70 -1.78
C LEU A 13 -5.64 -15.17 -0.47
N LEU A 14 -6.53 -14.37 0.16
CA LEU A 14 -7.21 -14.77 1.39
C LEU A 14 -8.35 -15.75 1.16
N PHE A 15 -9.16 -15.53 0.13
CA PHE A 15 -10.35 -16.31 -0.16
C PHE A 15 -10.44 -16.64 -1.66
N LYS A 16 -11.14 -17.73 -1.97
CA LYS A 16 -11.49 -18.01 -3.36
C LYS A 16 -12.48 -16.97 -3.88
N GLY A 17 -12.16 -16.33 -5.00
CA GLY A 17 -13.01 -15.36 -5.66
C GLY A 17 -12.86 -13.93 -5.19
N LYS A 18 -13.28 -12.99 -6.04
CA LYS A 18 -13.07 -11.56 -5.90
C LYS A 18 -13.88 -10.93 -4.75
N VAL A 19 -15.16 -11.29 -4.64
CA VAL A 19 -16.09 -10.64 -3.71
C VAL A 19 -15.71 -10.85 -2.23
N PRO A 20 -15.41 -12.07 -1.76
CA PRO A 20 -14.96 -12.26 -0.38
C PRO A 20 -13.67 -11.50 -0.05
N ASN A 21 -12.73 -11.41 -1.00
CA ASN A 21 -11.51 -10.63 -0.82
C ASN A 21 -11.79 -9.13 -0.73
N TYR A 22 -12.76 -8.60 -1.48
CA TYR A 22 -13.17 -7.20 -1.36
C TYR A 22 -13.74 -6.88 0.03
N PHE A 23 -14.62 -7.72 0.57
CA PHE A 23 -15.13 -7.52 1.93
C PHE A 23 -14.04 -7.67 3.00
N ALA A 24 -13.16 -8.65 2.89
CA ALA A 24 -12.02 -8.81 3.78
C ALA A 24 -11.08 -7.59 3.73
N SER A 25 -10.81 -7.08 2.52
CA SER A 25 -10.02 -5.87 2.31
C SER A 25 -10.65 -4.65 2.96
N MET A 26 -11.97 -4.42 2.77
CA MET A 26 -12.70 -3.33 3.42
C MET A 26 -12.68 -3.47 4.96
N THR A 27 -12.83 -4.69 5.48
CA THR A 27 -12.74 -4.95 6.94
C THR A 27 -11.35 -4.61 7.47
N ALA A 28 -10.29 -5.04 6.79
CA ALA A 28 -8.91 -4.69 7.16
C ALA A 28 -8.62 -3.18 7.04
N ASN A 29 -9.39 -2.47 6.20
CA ASN A 29 -9.27 -1.03 6.01
C ASN A 29 -9.86 -0.21 7.16
N LEU A 30 -10.85 -0.71 7.90
CA LEU A 30 -11.59 0.07 8.89
C LEU A 30 -10.71 0.88 9.86
N PRO A 31 -9.64 0.30 10.46
CA PRO A 31 -8.78 1.07 11.36
C PRO A 31 -7.94 2.15 10.68
N HIS A 32 -7.89 2.20 9.36
CA HIS A 32 -7.15 3.23 8.61
C HIS A 32 -7.93 4.54 8.45
N VAL A 33 -9.21 4.58 8.80
CA VAL A 33 -10.11 5.76 8.74
C VAL A 33 -10.42 6.22 7.30
N LEU A 34 -9.50 6.06 6.37
CA LEU A 34 -9.65 6.48 4.98
C LEU A 34 -10.08 5.30 4.09
N PRO A 35 -11.14 5.45 3.26
CA PRO A 35 -11.68 4.36 2.44
C PRO A 35 -10.80 4.07 1.21
N SER A 36 -9.70 3.37 1.40
CA SER A 36 -8.67 3.17 0.37
C SER A 36 -8.59 1.74 -0.20
N ALA A 37 -9.20 0.73 0.44
CA ALA A 37 -8.98 -0.67 0.10
C ALA A 37 -9.30 -1.05 -1.36
N ILE A 38 -10.44 -0.60 -1.88
CA ILE A 38 -10.86 -0.91 -3.26
C ILE A 38 -10.07 -0.10 -4.27
N SER A 39 -9.81 1.17 -3.99
CA SER A 39 -8.95 2.01 -4.83
C SER A 39 -7.54 1.43 -4.89
N PHE A 40 -6.96 1.08 -3.73
CA PHE A 40 -5.66 0.41 -3.67
C PHE A 40 -5.63 -0.86 -4.53
N THR A 41 -6.61 -1.75 -4.40
CA THR A 41 -6.69 -2.97 -5.21
C THR A 41 -6.58 -2.69 -6.72
N ARG A 42 -7.19 -1.61 -7.20
CA ARG A 42 -7.15 -1.26 -8.63
C ARG A 42 -5.79 -0.74 -9.05
N TYR A 43 -5.29 0.25 -8.32
CA TYR A 43 -4.02 0.90 -8.66
C TYR A 43 -2.85 -0.08 -8.52
N HIS A 44 -2.90 -0.93 -7.48
CA HIS A 44 -1.87 -1.94 -7.25
C HIS A 44 -1.83 -3.03 -8.33
N ARG A 45 -2.99 -3.47 -8.82
CA ARG A 45 -3.03 -4.39 -9.98
C ARG A 45 -2.53 -3.75 -11.26
N MET A 46 -2.81 -2.47 -11.48
CA MET A 46 -2.26 -1.73 -12.62
C MET A 46 -0.76 -1.55 -12.51
N HIS A 47 -0.25 -1.32 -11.29
CA HIS A 47 1.17 -1.29 -11.00
C HIS A 47 1.86 -2.59 -11.41
N HIS A 48 1.37 -3.77 -10.99
CA HIS A 48 1.94 -5.06 -11.41
C HIS A 48 1.94 -5.28 -12.93
N VAL A 49 0.90 -4.83 -13.63
CA VAL A 49 0.77 -5.03 -15.09
C VAL A 49 1.61 -4.02 -15.88
N HIS A 50 1.78 -2.82 -15.35
CA HIS A 50 2.39 -1.67 -16.04
C HIS A 50 3.57 -1.08 -15.26
N GLN A 51 4.24 -1.91 -14.46
CA GLN A 51 5.40 -1.50 -13.67
C GLN A 51 6.39 -0.68 -14.50
N GLY A 52 6.89 0.42 -13.94
CA GLY A 52 7.79 1.32 -14.64
C GLY A 52 7.13 2.31 -15.63
N ASN A 53 5.84 2.17 -15.91
CA ASN A 53 5.14 3.10 -16.81
C ASN A 53 4.54 4.27 -16.04
N HIS A 54 5.12 5.46 -16.18
CA HIS A 54 4.73 6.65 -15.43
C HIS A 54 3.24 7.03 -15.58
N ASP A 55 2.59 6.73 -16.69
CA ASP A 55 1.20 7.10 -16.97
C ASP A 55 0.19 6.07 -16.46
N LEU A 56 0.64 4.86 -16.12
CA LEU A 56 -0.22 3.72 -15.75
C LEU A 56 0.11 3.15 -14.36
N ASP A 57 1.27 3.49 -13.79
CA ASP A 57 1.75 3.01 -12.51
C ASP A 57 1.68 4.12 -11.43
N ALA A 58 0.81 3.91 -10.43
CA ALA A 58 0.63 4.85 -9.30
C ALA A 58 1.76 4.78 -8.27
N ASP A 59 2.57 3.72 -8.26
CA ASP A 59 3.62 3.56 -7.27
C ASP A 59 4.93 4.23 -7.69
N LEU A 60 5.04 4.62 -8.97
CA LEU A 60 6.14 5.46 -9.40
C LEU A 60 6.04 6.90 -8.87
N PRO A 61 7.14 7.43 -8.32
CA PRO A 61 7.18 8.81 -7.87
C PRO A 61 7.07 9.79 -9.04
N ASP A 62 6.48 10.96 -8.77
CA ASP A 62 6.51 12.07 -9.69
C ASP A 62 7.88 12.75 -9.69
N PHE A 63 8.26 13.44 -10.79
CA PHE A 63 9.53 14.16 -10.89
C PHE A 63 9.72 15.23 -9.80
N TRP A 64 8.63 15.85 -9.31
CA TRP A 64 8.71 16.81 -8.21
C TRP A 64 9.08 16.14 -6.88
N GLU A 65 8.65 14.89 -6.65
CA GLU A 65 9.00 14.12 -5.47
C GLU A 65 10.50 13.81 -5.46
N ALA A 66 11.05 13.36 -6.59
CA ALA A 66 12.48 13.09 -6.71
C ALA A 66 13.33 14.35 -6.41
N ARG A 67 12.86 15.54 -6.85
CA ARG A 67 13.51 16.81 -6.52
C ARG A 67 13.42 17.18 -5.05
N LEU A 68 12.26 16.93 -4.41
CA LEU A 68 12.04 17.21 -3.01
C LEU A 68 12.88 16.29 -2.11
N LEU A 69 12.93 15.00 -2.45
CA LEU A 69 13.62 13.98 -1.64
C LEU A 69 15.12 14.21 -1.54
N GLY A 70 15.80 14.40 -2.67
CA GLY A 70 17.24 14.54 -2.71
C GLY A 70 17.97 13.56 -1.77
N ASN A 71 19.16 13.92 -1.28
CA ASN A 71 19.91 13.15 -0.28
C ASN A 71 19.76 13.70 1.16
N ASN A 72 18.73 14.47 1.42
CA ASN A 72 18.53 15.13 2.70
C ASN A 72 17.60 14.29 3.60
N PHE A 73 18.04 14.05 4.84
CA PHE A 73 17.25 13.33 5.84
C PHE A 73 15.90 14.01 6.14
N PHE A 74 15.87 15.32 6.30
CA PHE A 74 14.64 16.05 6.65
C PHE A 74 13.61 16.02 5.52
N SER A 75 14.04 16.13 4.26
CA SER A 75 13.12 16.04 3.13
C SER A 75 12.53 14.62 2.98
N LYS A 76 13.33 13.58 3.22
CA LYS A 76 12.84 12.20 3.26
C LYS A 76 11.85 11.98 4.40
N ALA A 77 12.14 12.50 5.60
CA ALA A 77 11.24 12.42 6.74
C ALA A 77 9.91 13.14 6.48
N LEU A 78 9.96 14.35 5.92
CA LEU A 78 8.77 15.11 5.52
C LEU A 78 7.95 14.35 4.45
N TRP A 79 8.60 13.81 3.46
CA TRP A 79 7.93 13.02 2.42
C TRP A 79 7.26 11.78 3.00
N LEU A 80 7.91 11.03 3.90
CA LEU A 80 7.32 9.88 4.58
C LEU A 80 6.11 10.29 5.43
N LEU A 81 6.17 11.42 6.12
CA LEU A 81 5.05 11.95 6.90
C LEU A 81 3.85 12.28 6.00
N LEU A 82 4.11 12.84 4.83
CA LEU A 82 3.08 13.25 3.87
C LEU A 82 2.72 12.15 2.85
N PHE A 83 3.31 10.96 2.97
CA PHE A 83 3.18 9.89 2.00
C PHE A 83 1.72 9.55 1.62
N PRO A 84 0.73 9.47 2.54
CA PRO A 84 -0.65 9.19 2.15
C PRO A 84 -1.22 10.23 1.18
N PHE A 85 -0.87 11.50 1.33
CA PHE A 85 -1.29 12.58 0.41
C PHE A 85 -0.54 12.52 -0.92
N VAL A 86 0.74 12.20 -0.86
CA VAL A 86 1.57 12.03 -2.05
C VAL A 86 1.03 10.88 -2.90
N GLN A 87 0.74 9.74 -2.28
CA GLN A 87 0.18 8.58 -2.97
C GLN A 87 -1.21 8.89 -3.56
N LEU A 88 -2.07 9.59 -2.81
CA LEU A 88 -3.36 10.02 -3.34
C LEU A 88 -3.19 10.92 -4.57
N LYS A 89 -2.25 11.87 -4.54
CA LYS A 89 -1.98 12.74 -5.69
C LYS A 89 -1.55 11.97 -6.93
N ARG A 90 -0.72 10.93 -6.77
CA ARG A 90 -0.28 10.08 -7.90
C ARG A 90 -1.45 9.43 -8.63
N THR A 91 -2.50 9.05 -7.91
CA THR A 91 -3.68 8.42 -8.54
C THR A 91 -4.42 9.34 -9.50
N PHE A 92 -4.36 10.66 -9.31
CA PHE A 92 -4.95 11.63 -10.24
C PHE A 92 -4.20 11.76 -11.57
N ARG A 93 -2.95 11.30 -11.64
CA ARG A 93 -2.17 11.22 -12.88
C ARG A 93 -2.74 10.15 -13.82
N LEU A 94 -3.29 9.08 -13.27
CA LEU A 94 -3.69 7.88 -14.02
C LEU A 94 -5.06 8.07 -14.68
N LYS A 95 -5.08 8.46 -15.95
CA LYS A 95 -6.31 8.80 -16.69
C LYS A 95 -7.16 7.58 -17.09
N TYR A 96 -6.57 6.38 -17.12
CA TYR A 96 -7.22 5.18 -17.65
C TYR A 96 -7.95 4.34 -16.60
N ILE A 97 -7.83 4.68 -15.33
CA ILE A 97 -8.50 3.97 -14.24
C ILE A 97 -9.72 4.78 -13.83
N LYS A 98 -10.92 4.16 -13.92
CA LYS A 98 -12.13 4.79 -13.39
C LYS A 98 -11.97 4.97 -11.87
N PRO A 99 -11.96 6.22 -11.36
CA PRO A 99 -11.71 6.47 -9.94
C PRO A 99 -12.85 5.97 -9.04
N ILE A 100 -14.09 5.97 -9.56
CA ILE A 100 -15.29 5.66 -8.79
C ILE A 100 -16.14 4.62 -9.53
N ASP A 101 -16.58 3.59 -8.81
CA ASP A 101 -17.61 2.64 -9.21
C ASP A 101 -18.40 2.15 -7.98
N GLY A 102 -19.33 1.22 -8.18
CA GLY A 102 -20.16 0.68 -7.10
C GLY A 102 -19.37 0.09 -5.93
N TRP A 103 -18.21 -0.56 -6.18
CA TRP A 103 -17.38 -1.12 -5.13
C TRP A 103 -16.62 -0.05 -4.32
N VAL A 104 -16.16 1.00 -4.97
CA VAL A 104 -15.56 2.16 -4.29
C VAL A 104 -16.58 2.85 -3.41
N VAL A 105 -17.80 3.07 -3.92
CA VAL A 105 -18.91 3.63 -3.14
C VAL A 105 -19.27 2.73 -1.95
N THR A 106 -19.31 1.42 -2.14
CA THR A 106 -19.53 0.46 -1.04
C THR A 106 -18.43 0.57 0.04
N ASN A 107 -17.17 0.69 -0.36
CA ASN A 107 -16.07 0.91 0.58
C ASN A 107 -16.25 2.22 1.35
N TRP A 108 -16.66 3.30 0.70
CA TRP A 108 -16.93 4.59 1.36
C TRP A 108 -18.07 4.48 2.39
N ILE A 109 -19.16 3.84 2.01
CA ILE A 109 -20.33 3.66 2.91
C ILE A 109 -19.91 2.86 4.16
N ILE A 110 -19.22 1.73 3.98
CA ILE A 110 -18.77 0.87 5.08
C ILE A 110 -17.79 1.64 5.98
N GLN A 111 -16.81 2.33 5.41
CA GLN A 111 -15.82 3.08 6.18
C GLN A 111 -16.47 4.22 6.96
N PHE A 112 -17.26 5.08 6.32
CA PHE A 112 -17.88 6.22 7.00
C PHE A 112 -18.92 5.78 8.04
N ALA A 113 -19.63 4.68 7.84
CA ALA A 113 -20.49 4.10 8.86
C ALA A 113 -19.69 3.66 10.09
N PHE A 114 -18.53 3.03 9.88
CA PHE A 114 -17.64 2.65 10.96
C PHE A 114 -17.06 3.88 11.68
N ASP A 115 -16.58 4.88 10.95
CA ASP A 115 -16.01 6.10 11.52
C ASP A 115 -17.06 6.86 12.34
N PHE A 116 -18.30 6.92 11.84
CA PHE A 116 -19.43 7.47 12.60
C PHE A 116 -19.68 6.69 13.90
N ALA A 117 -19.66 5.35 13.84
CA ALA A 117 -19.83 4.54 15.04
C ALA A 117 -18.70 4.76 16.05
N ILE A 118 -17.44 4.88 15.60
CA ILE A 118 -16.30 5.23 16.47
C ILE A 118 -16.54 6.59 17.16
N VAL A 119 -16.95 7.59 16.41
CA VAL A 119 -17.24 8.92 16.99
C VAL A 119 -18.41 8.87 17.97
N TYR A 120 -19.46 8.15 17.62
CA TYR A 120 -20.67 8.03 18.45
C TYR A 120 -20.39 7.33 19.79
N PHE A 121 -19.66 6.22 19.79
CA PHE A 121 -19.42 5.42 21.00
C PHE A 121 -18.17 5.86 21.78
N PHE A 122 -17.15 6.39 21.12
CA PHE A 122 -15.83 6.67 21.73
C PHE A 122 -15.39 8.12 21.60
N GLY A 123 -16.13 8.95 20.83
CA GLY A 123 -15.85 10.36 20.64
C GLY A 123 -14.75 10.65 19.61
N TRP A 124 -14.62 11.94 19.24
CA TRP A 124 -13.67 12.41 18.22
C TRP A 124 -12.20 12.12 18.52
N LYS A 125 -11.83 12.02 19.80
CA LYS A 125 -10.45 11.69 20.20
C LYS A 125 -10.05 10.29 19.74
N ALA A 126 -10.98 9.33 19.74
CA ALA A 126 -10.71 7.97 19.26
C ALA A 126 -10.46 7.96 17.74
N LEU A 127 -11.29 8.66 16.96
CA LEU A 127 -11.08 8.76 15.52
C LEU A 127 -9.78 9.49 15.18
N ALA A 128 -9.46 10.59 15.89
CA ALA A 128 -8.19 11.31 15.73
C ALA A 128 -6.98 10.43 16.05
N PHE A 129 -7.04 9.63 17.11
CA PHE A 129 -5.99 8.65 17.44
C PHE A 129 -5.78 7.62 16.33
N MET A 130 -6.86 7.08 15.76
CA MET A 130 -6.79 6.12 14.65
C MET A 130 -6.14 6.78 13.42
N LEU A 131 -6.56 7.99 13.08
CA LEU A 131 -6.03 8.73 11.93
C LEU A 131 -4.53 9.04 12.09
N ILE A 132 -4.10 9.52 13.26
CA ILE A 132 -2.69 9.79 13.56
C ILE A 132 -1.89 8.48 13.50
N SER A 133 -2.43 7.39 14.07
CA SER A 133 -1.80 6.07 14.05
C SER A 133 -1.63 5.55 12.61
N PHE A 134 -2.62 5.80 11.74
CA PHE A 134 -2.53 5.46 10.31
C PHE A 134 -1.38 6.21 9.64
N PHE A 135 -1.32 7.53 9.76
CA PHE A 135 -0.24 8.33 9.16
C PHE A 135 1.14 7.91 9.67
N PHE A 136 1.26 7.66 10.97
CA PHE A 136 2.52 7.18 11.54
C PHE A 136 2.91 5.80 11.00
N SER A 137 1.96 4.86 10.96
CA SER A 137 2.24 3.47 10.55
C SER A 137 2.54 3.31 9.06
N VAL A 138 1.94 4.14 8.21
CA VAL A 138 2.15 4.09 6.76
C VAL A 138 3.43 4.83 6.36
N GLY A 139 3.77 5.93 7.02
CA GLY A 139 4.91 6.78 6.66
C GLY A 139 6.09 6.68 7.63
N PHE A 140 5.89 7.15 8.85
CA PHE A 140 6.99 7.38 9.81
C PHE A 140 7.45 6.14 10.59
N HIS A 141 6.65 5.08 10.63
CA HIS A 141 7.08 3.83 11.23
C HIS A 141 8.28 3.25 10.47
N PRO A 142 9.27 2.62 11.11
CA PRO A 142 10.42 2.02 10.41
C PRO A 142 10.04 1.13 9.23
N LEU A 143 8.91 0.40 9.33
CA LEU A 143 8.39 -0.41 8.22
C LEU A 143 7.77 0.44 7.08
N GLY A 144 7.44 1.70 7.31
CA GLY A 144 6.99 2.63 6.27
C GLY A 144 8.12 3.05 5.33
N ALA A 145 9.35 3.04 5.80
CA ALA A 145 10.53 3.37 4.99
C ALA A 145 10.74 2.41 3.79
N ARG A 146 10.08 1.25 3.78
CA ARG A 146 10.06 0.31 2.66
C ARG A 146 9.63 0.96 1.33
N TRP A 147 8.76 1.97 1.35
CA TRP A 147 8.32 2.67 0.14
C TRP A 147 9.47 3.24 -0.68
N ILE A 148 10.57 3.67 -0.01
CA ILE A 148 11.77 4.13 -0.70
C ILE A 148 12.56 2.94 -1.26
N GLN A 149 12.60 1.83 -0.53
CA GLN A 149 13.38 0.65 -0.92
C GLN A 149 12.72 -0.13 -2.06
N GLU A 150 11.40 -0.23 -2.07
CA GLU A 150 10.68 -1.13 -2.97
C GLU A 150 10.69 -0.68 -4.45
N HIS A 151 10.59 0.62 -4.72
CA HIS A 151 10.33 1.15 -6.07
C HIS A 151 11.28 2.26 -6.53
N TYR A 152 12.33 2.54 -5.78
CA TYR A 152 13.33 3.53 -6.19
C TYR A 152 14.55 2.84 -6.79
N LEU A 153 14.98 3.33 -7.95
CA LEU A 153 16.20 2.88 -8.62
C LEU A 153 17.43 3.25 -7.78
N VAL A 154 17.88 2.37 -6.91
CA VAL A 154 18.93 2.63 -5.93
C VAL A 154 20.28 2.09 -6.39
N LEU A 155 20.30 0.97 -7.10
CA LEU A 155 21.52 0.26 -7.47
C LEU A 155 21.68 0.12 -8.98
N ASP A 156 20.61 -0.12 -9.73
CA ASP A 156 20.63 -0.34 -11.17
C ASP A 156 19.41 0.33 -11.81
N GLU A 157 19.61 1.01 -12.96
CA GLU A 157 18.55 1.63 -13.73
C GLU A 157 17.58 0.63 -14.39
N LYS A 158 17.93 -0.65 -14.40
CA LYS A 158 17.15 -1.73 -15.01
C LYS A 158 16.35 -2.55 -14.01
N GLN A 159 16.69 -2.45 -12.72
CA GLN A 159 16.00 -3.20 -11.68
C GLN A 159 14.99 -2.29 -10.99
N GLU A 160 13.71 -2.53 -11.22
CA GLU A 160 12.61 -1.68 -10.78
C GLU A 160 12.10 -2.01 -9.37
N THR A 161 12.47 -3.17 -8.80
CA THR A 161 12.06 -3.59 -7.45
C THR A 161 13.25 -4.17 -6.69
N TYR A 162 13.20 -4.06 -5.35
CA TYR A 162 14.24 -4.59 -4.46
C TYR A 162 13.62 -5.33 -3.30
N SER A 163 14.20 -6.48 -2.94
CA SER A 163 13.81 -7.24 -1.77
C SER A 163 14.67 -6.92 -0.55
N TYR A 164 14.04 -6.97 0.62
CA TYR A 164 14.69 -6.88 1.93
C TYR A 164 14.58 -8.22 2.66
N TYR A 165 15.71 -8.80 3.03
CA TYR A 165 15.79 -10.13 3.67
C TYR A 165 16.15 -10.07 5.16
N GLY A 166 16.03 -8.90 5.80
CA GLY A 166 16.39 -8.69 7.19
C GLY A 166 15.33 -9.16 8.19
N PHE A 167 15.69 -9.03 9.47
CA PHE A 167 14.87 -9.45 10.62
C PHE A 167 13.44 -8.90 10.61
N PHE A 168 13.24 -7.68 10.14
CA PHE A 168 11.92 -7.04 10.12
C PHE A 168 10.88 -7.74 9.23
N ASN A 169 11.30 -8.61 8.29
CA ASN A 169 10.36 -9.43 7.53
C ASN A 169 9.51 -10.33 8.43
N ASN A 170 10.06 -10.84 9.54
CA ASN A 170 9.34 -11.71 10.48
C ASN A 170 8.14 -11.02 11.15
N VAL A 171 8.24 -9.70 11.38
CA VAL A 171 7.17 -8.90 12.00
C VAL A 171 6.34 -8.11 10.99
N ALA A 172 6.74 -8.11 9.72
CA ALA A 172 6.12 -7.35 8.63
C ALA A 172 5.40 -8.25 7.61
N PHE A 173 5.06 -9.49 7.96
CA PHE A 173 4.39 -10.42 7.05
C PHE A 173 5.14 -10.64 5.75
N ASN A 174 6.46 -10.76 5.82
CA ASN A 174 7.34 -10.99 4.68
C ASN A 174 7.20 -9.97 3.52
N VAL A 175 6.66 -8.80 3.77
CA VAL A 175 6.44 -7.75 2.76
C VAL A 175 7.75 -7.30 2.09
N GLY A 176 8.89 -7.55 2.72
CA GLY A 176 10.19 -7.25 2.13
C GLY A 176 10.64 -8.21 1.03
N PHE A 177 9.97 -9.34 0.82
CA PHE A 177 10.20 -10.22 -0.35
C PHE A 177 9.47 -9.64 -1.57
N HIS A 178 9.86 -8.44 -1.97
CA HIS A 178 9.12 -7.63 -2.91
C HIS A 178 9.34 -8.06 -4.37
N ASN A 179 10.58 -8.42 -4.75
CA ASN A 179 10.86 -8.98 -6.07
C ASN A 179 10.10 -10.29 -6.29
N GLU A 180 10.18 -11.20 -5.31
CA GLU A 180 9.49 -12.47 -5.38
C GLU A 180 7.98 -12.30 -5.50
N HIS A 181 7.44 -11.27 -4.83
CA HIS A 181 6.03 -10.92 -4.94
C HIS A 181 5.68 -10.38 -6.34
N HIS A 182 6.52 -9.51 -6.93
CA HIS A 182 6.29 -8.98 -8.27
C HIS A 182 6.37 -10.05 -9.35
N ASP A 183 7.33 -10.96 -9.24
CA ASP A 183 7.48 -12.08 -10.18
C ASP A 183 6.36 -13.10 -10.04
N PHE A 184 5.86 -13.34 -8.82
CA PHE A 184 4.86 -14.35 -8.51
C PHE A 184 3.73 -13.81 -7.60
N PRO A 185 2.92 -12.84 -8.06
CA PRO A 185 1.91 -12.19 -7.23
C PRO A 185 0.75 -13.09 -6.78
N SER A 186 0.69 -14.32 -7.30
CA SER A 186 -0.26 -15.36 -6.87
C SER A 186 0.22 -16.18 -5.67
N ILE A 187 1.46 -15.98 -5.20
CA ILE A 187 2.02 -16.66 -4.04
C ILE A 187 1.76 -15.81 -2.79
N PRO A 188 1.08 -16.36 -1.75
CA PRO A 188 0.77 -15.60 -0.54
C PRO A 188 2.02 -15.30 0.28
N TRP A 189 1.97 -14.20 1.05
CA TRP A 189 3.08 -13.66 1.85
C TRP A 189 3.85 -14.69 2.69
N ASN A 190 3.17 -15.70 3.22
CA ASN A 190 3.76 -16.72 4.08
C ASN A 190 4.55 -17.80 3.31
N LYS A 191 4.44 -17.82 1.98
CA LYS A 191 5.15 -18.72 1.08
C LYS A 191 6.32 -18.07 0.33
N LEU A 192 6.45 -16.76 0.36
CA LEU A 192 7.54 -16.03 -0.30
C LEU A 192 8.94 -16.46 0.20
N PRO A 193 9.19 -16.73 1.50
CA PRO A 193 10.48 -17.24 1.94
C PRO A 193 10.85 -18.62 1.39
N GLU A 194 9.82 -19.45 1.11
CA GLU A 194 10.00 -20.75 0.49
C GLU A 194 10.33 -20.61 -1.00
N LEU A 195 9.62 -19.72 -1.70
CA LEU A 195 9.89 -19.39 -3.09
C LEU A 195 11.36 -18.95 -3.28
N LYS A 196 11.86 -18.03 -2.45
CA LYS A 196 13.24 -17.56 -2.52
C LYS A 196 14.26 -18.67 -2.38
N LYS A 197 13.99 -19.70 -1.59
CA LYS A 197 14.91 -20.85 -1.45
C LYS A 197 14.98 -21.71 -2.72
N GLN A 198 13.93 -21.70 -3.53
CA GLN A 198 13.84 -22.48 -4.77
C GLN A 198 14.37 -21.70 -5.98
N ALA A 199 14.27 -20.38 -5.93
CA ALA A 199 14.75 -19.45 -6.95
C ALA A 199 15.69 -18.40 -6.29
N PRO A 200 16.94 -18.78 -5.97
CA PRO A 200 17.90 -17.93 -5.28
C PRO A 200 18.44 -16.78 -6.15
#